data_730a4f8ad510b142e33915322401e291
#
_entry.id   730a4f8ad510b142e33915322401e291
#
_cell.length_a   1.000
_cell.length_b   1.000
_cell.length_c   1.000
_cell.angle_alpha   90.00
_cell.angle_beta   90.00
_cell.angle_gamma   90.00
#
_symmetry.space_group_name_H-M   'P 1'
#
loop_
_entity.id
_entity.type
_entity.pdbx_description
1 polymer ?
#
loop_
_entity_poly.entity_id
_entity_poly.type
_entity_poly.pdbx_seq_one_letter_code
_entity_poly.pdbx_strand_id
1 'polypeptide(L)'
;MVIKNKKKKLIIITTVLIASICLASTAFFISTDKTRNVFKVAKYEIDTKENFKQSKEWKTKSIKKEVWAENNGTLPAYVRIKVVPFWKSGLPLMYDDKKTIQLEFSNSKLWKKIGDYYYYKKILKPGEKTENLIDGVKVNADLLEANKDYNIKDLSVDVFTDSIIHLDNNKNSENKQINNDRLKKTWQVQETDIL
;
A
#
# COMPACT_ATOMS: atom_id res chain seq x y z
N MET A 1 -62.90 53.91 -6.44
CA MET A 1 -62.20 53.46 -5.18
C MET A 1 -61.93 51.96 -5.12
N VAL A 2 -62.64 51.10 -5.83
CA VAL A 2 -62.50 49.60 -5.78
C VAL A 2 -61.26 49.07 -6.45
N ILE A 3 -60.74 49.68 -7.53
CA ILE A 3 -59.53 49.19 -8.27
C ILE A 3 -58.23 49.32 -7.49
N LYS A 4 -58.06 50.33 -6.64
CA LYS A 4 -56.93 50.60 -5.84
C LYS A 4 -56.73 49.52 -4.74
N ASN A 5 -57.83 48.95 -4.23
CA ASN A 5 -57.80 47.89 -3.23
C ASN A 5 -57.49 46.52 -3.84
N LYS A 6 -57.86 46.23 -5.08
CA LYS A 6 -57.54 44.99 -5.79
C LYS A 6 -56.01 44.90 -6.07
N LYS A 7 -55.40 46.01 -6.51
CA LYS A 7 -53.97 46.09 -6.74
C LYS A 7 -53.12 45.89 -5.43
N LYS A 8 -53.61 46.51 -4.33
CA LYS A 8 -52.96 46.31 -3.02
C LYS A 8 -53.08 44.86 -2.54
N LYS A 9 -54.23 44.21 -2.70
CA LYS A 9 -54.37 42.78 -2.34
C LYS A 9 -53.50 41.88 -3.20
N LEU A 10 -53.34 42.16 -4.49
CA LEU A 10 -52.53 41.41 -5.41
C LEU A 10 -51.04 41.52 -4.99
N ILE A 11 -50.55 42.72 -4.67
CA ILE A 11 -49.16 42.94 -4.21
C ILE A 11 -48.90 42.17 -2.91
N ILE A 12 -49.81 42.19 -1.95
CA ILE A 12 -49.65 41.47 -0.69
C ILE A 12 -49.58 39.95 -0.94
N ILE A 13 -50.45 39.41 -1.80
CA ILE A 13 -50.46 37.97 -2.13
C ILE A 13 -49.14 37.55 -2.79
N THR A 14 -48.65 38.35 -3.77
CA THR A 14 -47.37 38.06 -4.44
C THR A 14 -46.18 38.14 -3.49
N THR A 15 -46.13 39.11 -2.56
CA THR A 15 -45.07 39.24 -1.57
C THR A 15 -45.06 38.05 -0.59
N VAL A 16 -46.22 37.61 -0.13
CA VAL A 16 -46.32 36.42 0.74
C VAL A 16 -45.92 35.16 -0.01
N LEU A 17 -46.26 35.02 -1.28
CA LEU A 17 -45.86 33.87 -2.09
C LEU A 17 -44.34 33.80 -2.29
N ILE A 18 -43.71 34.93 -2.60
CA ILE A 18 -42.23 35.01 -2.74
C ILE A 18 -41.54 34.70 -1.40
N ALA A 19 -42.03 35.24 -0.29
CA ALA A 19 -41.48 34.97 1.01
C ALA A 19 -41.56 33.48 1.41
N SER A 20 -42.69 32.82 1.07
CA SER A 20 -42.84 31.38 1.34
C SER A 20 -41.90 30.49 0.49
N ILE A 21 -41.63 30.88 -0.77
CA ILE A 21 -40.68 30.18 -1.63
C ILE A 21 -39.23 30.34 -1.09
N CYS A 22 -38.87 31.55 -0.62
CA CYS A 22 -37.57 31.80 -0.03
C CYS A 22 -37.36 31.00 1.28
N LEU A 23 -38.39 30.89 2.12
CA LEU A 23 -38.33 30.10 3.35
C LEU A 23 -38.23 28.59 3.08
N ALA A 24 -38.95 28.09 2.06
CA ALA A 24 -38.88 26.69 1.64
C ALA A 24 -37.48 26.32 1.07
N SER A 25 -36.90 27.22 0.26
CA SER A 25 -35.56 27.00 -0.28
C SER A 25 -34.45 27.01 0.81
N THR A 26 -34.53 27.93 1.78
CA THR A 26 -33.57 27.93 2.90
C THR A 26 -33.73 26.70 3.79
N ALA A 27 -34.95 26.22 4.05
CA ALA A 27 -35.19 24.98 4.77
C ALA A 27 -34.64 23.75 4.05
N PHE A 28 -34.75 23.72 2.71
CA PHE A 28 -34.16 22.65 1.88
C PHE A 28 -32.63 22.66 1.94
N PHE A 29 -32.00 23.83 1.83
CA PHE A 29 -30.52 23.94 1.97
C PHE A 29 -30.04 23.58 3.36
N ILE A 30 -30.73 23.97 4.43
CA ILE A 30 -30.38 23.62 5.81
C ILE A 30 -30.59 22.11 6.07
N SER A 31 -31.58 21.48 5.44
CA SER A 31 -31.83 20.04 5.55
C SER A 31 -30.77 19.20 4.82
N THR A 32 -30.25 19.69 3.68
CA THR A 32 -29.16 19.02 2.97
C THR A 32 -27.80 19.19 3.66
N ASP A 33 -27.60 20.28 4.41
CA ASP A 33 -26.35 20.51 5.14
C ASP A 33 -26.22 19.64 6.43
N LYS A 34 -27.31 19.07 6.94
CA LYS A 34 -27.29 18.15 8.09
C LYS A 34 -26.94 16.72 7.74
N THR A 35 -26.98 16.33 6.49
CA THR A 35 -26.38 15.10 6.03
C THR A 35 -24.88 15.36 5.77
N ARG A 36 -24.10 15.53 6.83
CA ARG A 36 -22.65 15.35 6.74
C ARG A 36 -22.42 13.91 6.30
N ASN A 37 -22.45 13.67 5.02
CA ASN A 37 -21.75 12.55 4.43
C ASN A 37 -20.27 12.81 4.69
N VAL A 38 -19.78 12.35 5.85
CA VAL A 38 -18.35 12.19 6.07
C VAL A 38 -17.95 11.10 5.09
N PHE A 39 -17.68 11.48 3.87
CA PHE A 39 -16.92 10.65 2.95
C PHE A 39 -15.56 10.48 3.60
N LYS A 40 -15.41 9.42 4.39
CA LYS A 40 -14.08 8.92 4.73
C LYS A 40 -13.49 8.48 3.41
N VAL A 41 -12.70 9.35 2.81
CA VAL A 41 -11.90 8.99 1.64
C VAL A 41 -11.05 7.80 2.08
N ALA A 42 -11.27 6.67 1.43
CA ALA A 42 -10.49 5.48 1.70
C ALA A 42 -9.03 5.80 1.37
N LYS A 43 -8.17 5.79 2.39
CA LYS A 43 -6.74 6.02 2.24
C LYS A 43 -6.10 4.68 1.89
N TYR A 44 -5.47 4.62 0.73
CA TYR A 44 -4.66 3.48 0.31
C TYR A 44 -3.19 3.82 0.55
N GLU A 45 -2.55 3.12 1.48
CA GLU A 45 -1.17 3.40 1.86
C GLU A 45 -0.53 2.14 2.44
N ILE A 46 0.42 1.60 1.70
CA ILE A 46 1.27 0.50 2.15
C ILE A 46 2.70 1.00 2.15
N ASP A 47 3.34 0.98 3.31
CA ASP A 47 4.71 1.40 3.49
C ASP A 47 5.66 0.21 3.53
N THR A 48 6.79 0.35 2.86
CA THR A 48 7.96 -0.49 3.09
C THR A 48 8.68 0.00 4.33
N LYS A 49 8.97 -0.89 5.25
CA LYS A 49 9.79 -0.60 6.43
C LYS A 49 11.06 -1.41 6.40
N GLU A 50 12.13 -0.77 6.77
CA GLU A 50 13.47 -1.37 6.80
C GLU A 50 14.18 -1.00 8.10
N ASN A 51 14.87 -1.97 8.68
CA ASN A 51 15.80 -1.74 9.78
C ASN A 51 17.17 -2.24 9.32
N PHE A 52 18.05 -1.32 8.96
CA PHE A 52 19.40 -1.62 8.51
C PHE A 52 20.41 -1.14 9.54
N LYS A 53 21.21 -2.07 10.07
CA LYS A 53 22.32 -1.76 10.97
C LYS A 53 23.62 -2.22 10.35
N GLN A 54 24.44 -1.27 9.90
CA GLN A 54 25.77 -1.58 9.41
C GLN A 54 26.59 -2.18 10.55
N SER A 55 27.12 -3.39 10.35
CA SER A 55 27.96 -4.09 11.32
C SER A 55 29.44 -3.94 10.94
N LYS A 56 30.29 -3.66 11.93
CA LYS A 56 31.76 -3.74 11.74
C LYS A 56 32.22 -5.18 11.58
N GLU A 57 31.42 -6.15 12.00
CA GLU A 57 31.72 -7.60 12.00
C GLU A 57 31.15 -8.32 10.76
N TRP A 58 30.90 -7.61 9.67
CA TRP A 58 30.29 -8.16 8.44
C TRP A 58 31.08 -9.37 7.85
N LYS A 59 32.34 -9.49 8.17
CA LYS A 59 33.20 -10.62 7.72
C LYS A 59 32.80 -11.95 8.35
N THR A 60 32.31 -11.92 9.57
CA THR A 60 31.99 -13.11 10.36
C THR A 60 30.53 -13.26 10.69
N LYS A 61 29.78 -12.18 10.59
CA LYS A 61 28.33 -12.12 10.92
C LYS A 61 27.52 -11.48 9.81
N SER A 62 26.29 -11.89 9.71
CA SER A 62 25.34 -11.26 8.82
C SER A 62 25.06 -9.80 9.22
N ILE A 63 24.95 -8.96 8.23
CA ILE A 63 24.50 -7.57 8.41
C ILE A 63 22.99 -7.62 8.64
N LYS A 64 22.53 -7.12 9.78
CA LYS A 64 21.11 -7.09 10.08
C LYS A 64 20.39 -6.17 9.08
N LYS A 65 19.42 -6.72 8.35
CA LYS A 65 18.50 -5.98 7.48
C LYS A 65 17.13 -6.65 7.53
N GLU A 66 16.25 -6.09 8.32
CA GLU A 66 14.87 -6.54 8.42
C GLU A 66 14.01 -5.75 7.40
N VAL A 67 13.13 -6.46 6.71
CA VAL A 67 12.22 -5.88 5.71
C VAL A 67 10.83 -6.42 5.92
N TRP A 68 9.86 -5.52 6.07
CA TRP A 68 8.43 -5.83 6.18
C TRP A 68 7.59 -4.73 5.54
N ALA A 69 6.30 -4.96 5.39
CA ALA A 69 5.34 -3.96 4.95
C ALA A 69 4.33 -3.65 6.06
N GLU A 70 3.85 -2.40 6.13
CA GLU A 70 2.82 -1.94 7.05
C GLU A 70 1.66 -1.32 6.27
N ASN A 71 0.43 -1.63 6.67
CA ASN A 71 -0.77 -1.04 6.08
C ASN A 71 -1.23 0.16 6.93
N ASN A 72 -0.80 1.36 6.55
CA ASN A 72 -1.20 2.62 7.17
C ASN A 72 -2.46 3.23 6.52
N GLY A 73 -3.05 2.50 5.58
CA GLY A 73 -4.29 2.87 4.91
C GLY A 73 -5.55 2.49 5.71
N THR A 74 -6.69 2.56 5.04
CA THR A 74 -8.00 2.20 5.59
C THR A 74 -8.63 0.99 4.92
N LEU A 75 -7.95 0.41 3.93
CA LEU A 75 -8.43 -0.74 3.16
C LEU A 75 -7.48 -1.92 3.30
N PRO A 76 -8.01 -3.16 3.37
CA PRO A 76 -7.18 -4.35 3.34
C PRO A 76 -6.53 -4.53 1.96
N ALA A 77 -5.36 -5.17 1.92
CA ALA A 77 -4.58 -5.33 0.70
C ALA A 77 -3.86 -6.68 0.60
N TYR A 78 -3.67 -7.14 -0.64
CA TYR A 78 -2.61 -8.08 -1.00
C TYR A 78 -1.30 -7.33 -1.05
N VAL A 79 -0.21 -7.96 -0.64
CA VAL A 79 1.13 -7.36 -0.61
C VAL A 79 2.14 -8.31 -1.23
N ARG A 80 3.04 -7.77 -2.05
CA ARG A 80 4.24 -8.46 -2.51
C ARG A 80 5.46 -7.56 -2.38
N ILE A 81 6.61 -8.17 -2.16
CA ILE A 81 7.90 -7.48 -2.04
C ILE A 81 8.90 -8.11 -3.00
N LYS A 82 9.71 -7.29 -3.66
CA LYS A 82 10.91 -7.68 -4.39
C LYS A 82 12.13 -7.09 -3.68
N VAL A 83 13.14 -7.89 -3.47
CA VAL A 83 14.41 -7.48 -2.84
C VAL A 83 15.53 -7.69 -3.83
N VAL A 84 16.30 -6.65 -4.10
CA VAL A 84 17.37 -6.63 -5.10
C VAL A 84 18.69 -6.21 -4.44
N PRO A 85 19.57 -7.15 -4.08
CA PRO A 85 20.92 -6.82 -3.65
C PRO A 85 21.77 -6.41 -4.85
N PHE A 86 22.67 -5.46 -4.66
CA PHE A 86 23.63 -5.06 -5.71
C PHE A 86 24.84 -4.34 -5.13
N TRP A 87 25.88 -4.24 -5.93
CA TRP A 87 27.03 -3.40 -5.66
C TRP A 87 26.89 -2.08 -6.39
N LYS A 88 26.98 -0.95 -5.71
CA LYS A 88 26.88 0.42 -6.31
C LYS A 88 27.99 0.67 -7.34
N SER A 89 29.11 -0.03 -7.22
CA SER A 89 30.22 -0.05 -8.19
C SER A 89 29.85 -0.72 -9.51
N GLY A 90 28.66 -1.39 -9.61
CA GLY A 90 28.26 -2.14 -10.80
C GLY A 90 28.89 -3.51 -10.92
N LEU A 91 29.65 -3.96 -9.93
CA LEU A 91 30.25 -5.29 -9.94
C LEU A 91 29.18 -6.39 -9.86
N PRO A 92 29.46 -7.56 -10.46
CA PRO A 92 28.48 -8.66 -10.50
C PRO A 92 28.24 -9.27 -9.11
N LEU A 93 27.04 -9.85 -8.93
CA LEU A 93 26.69 -10.60 -7.72
C LEU A 93 27.32 -11.99 -7.65
N MET A 94 27.84 -12.46 -8.77
CA MET A 94 28.59 -13.72 -8.88
C MET A 94 30.04 -13.43 -9.22
N TYR A 95 30.94 -14.05 -8.51
CA TYR A 95 32.38 -14.01 -8.77
C TYR A 95 32.92 -15.40 -8.52
N ASP A 96 33.69 -15.95 -9.47
CA ASP A 96 34.24 -17.29 -9.42
C ASP A 96 33.18 -18.35 -9.03
N ASP A 97 32.05 -18.32 -9.77
CA ASP A 97 30.87 -19.18 -9.56
C ASP A 97 30.24 -19.14 -8.15
N LYS A 98 30.64 -18.19 -7.33
CA LYS A 98 30.11 -18.01 -5.97
C LYS A 98 29.38 -16.68 -5.83
N LYS A 99 28.35 -16.68 -5.00
CA LYS A 99 27.62 -15.45 -4.66
C LYS A 99 28.45 -14.56 -3.75
N THR A 100 28.59 -13.29 -4.13
CA THR A 100 29.24 -12.27 -3.30
C THR A 100 28.32 -11.76 -2.19
N ILE A 101 27.01 -11.78 -2.44
CA ILE A 101 25.95 -11.38 -1.49
C ILE A 101 24.90 -12.49 -1.42
N GLN A 102 24.44 -12.79 -0.21
CA GLN A 102 23.35 -13.72 0.06
C GLN A 102 22.32 -13.05 0.98
N LEU A 103 21.06 -13.01 0.56
CA LEU A 103 19.94 -12.58 1.41
C LEU A 103 19.59 -13.71 2.38
N GLU A 104 19.41 -13.37 3.65
CA GLU A 104 18.94 -14.27 4.67
C GLU A 104 17.44 -14.06 4.87
N PHE A 105 16.66 -14.94 4.24
CA PHE A 105 15.21 -14.91 4.36
C PHE A 105 14.78 -15.37 5.74
N SER A 106 13.74 -14.72 6.28
CA SER A 106 13.14 -15.15 7.54
C SER A 106 12.54 -16.55 7.41
N ASN A 107 12.43 -17.26 8.54
CA ASN A 107 11.78 -18.57 8.57
C ASN A 107 10.26 -18.50 8.48
N SER A 108 9.70 -17.34 8.15
CA SER A 108 8.28 -17.14 8.03
C SER A 108 7.69 -17.97 6.89
N LYS A 109 6.72 -18.83 7.23
CA LYS A 109 5.94 -19.58 6.24
C LYS A 109 4.89 -18.72 5.53
N LEU A 110 4.79 -17.44 5.90
CA LEU A 110 3.80 -16.51 5.38
C LEU A 110 4.21 -15.81 4.08
N TRP A 111 5.41 -16.11 3.57
CA TRP A 111 5.86 -15.62 2.28
C TRP A 111 5.97 -16.73 1.25
N LYS A 112 5.49 -16.45 0.04
CA LYS A 112 5.57 -17.37 -1.11
C LYS A 112 6.28 -16.68 -2.26
N LYS A 113 7.36 -17.28 -2.74
CA LYS A 113 8.09 -16.78 -3.91
C LYS A 113 7.38 -17.22 -5.19
N ILE A 114 7.07 -16.24 -6.07
CA ILE A 114 6.59 -16.46 -7.43
C ILE A 114 7.36 -15.51 -8.34
N GLY A 115 8.17 -16.05 -9.23
CA GLY A 115 9.11 -15.27 -10.04
C GLY A 115 10.10 -14.49 -9.17
N ASP A 116 10.20 -13.18 -9.39
CA ASP A 116 11.08 -12.27 -8.65
C ASP A 116 10.47 -11.72 -7.36
N TYR A 117 9.19 -11.96 -7.12
CA TYR A 117 8.46 -11.38 -6.00
C TYR A 117 8.16 -12.42 -4.93
N TYR A 118 8.05 -11.89 -3.70
CA TYR A 118 7.59 -12.62 -2.51
C TYR A 118 6.21 -12.09 -2.13
N TYR A 119 5.21 -12.95 -2.16
CA TYR A 119 3.81 -12.64 -1.88
C TYR A 119 3.49 -13.00 -0.44
N TYR A 120 2.87 -12.06 0.30
CA TYR A 120 2.39 -12.32 1.65
C TYR A 120 1.11 -13.14 1.60
N LYS A 121 1.09 -14.29 2.26
CA LYS A 121 -0.01 -15.28 2.22
C LYS A 121 -1.24 -14.90 3.03
N LYS A 122 -1.35 -13.68 3.50
CA LYS A 122 -2.52 -13.16 4.23
C LYS A 122 -2.90 -11.81 3.68
N ILE A 123 -4.19 -11.50 3.77
CA ILE A 123 -4.66 -10.15 3.51
C ILE A 123 -4.17 -9.26 4.65
N LEU A 124 -3.42 -8.21 4.30
CA LEU A 124 -2.91 -7.24 5.26
C LEU A 124 -3.99 -6.20 5.57
N LYS A 125 -4.56 -6.26 6.76
CA LYS A 125 -5.61 -5.34 7.19
C LYS A 125 -5.05 -3.98 7.60
N PRO A 126 -5.90 -2.93 7.64
CA PRO A 126 -5.52 -1.63 8.20
C PRO A 126 -4.88 -1.75 9.58
N GLY A 127 -3.73 -1.09 9.78
CA GLY A 127 -2.97 -1.11 11.02
C GLY A 127 -2.11 -2.36 11.25
N GLU A 128 -2.19 -3.37 10.37
CA GLU A 128 -1.34 -4.56 10.47
C GLU A 128 -0.02 -4.40 9.74
N LYS A 129 0.96 -5.21 10.14
CA LYS A 129 2.24 -5.38 9.45
C LYS A 129 2.45 -6.83 9.05
N THR A 130 3.21 -7.05 8.00
CA THR A 130 3.66 -8.39 7.62
C THR A 130 4.73 -8.89 8.61
N GLU A 131 4.96 -10.20 8.61
CA GLU A 131 6.21 -10.71 9.17
C GLU A 131 7.40 -10.27 8.30
N ASN A 132 8.60 -10.30 8.88
CA ASN A 132 9.81 -10.01 8.12
C ASN A 132 9.92 -10.93 6.90
N LEU A 133 10.32 -10.38 5.77
CA LEU A 133 10.68 -11.16 4.58
C LEU A 133 12.14 -11.60 4.67
N ILE A 134 13.02 -10.68 5.05
CA ILE A 134 14.44 -10.97 5.28
C ILE A 134 14.83 -10.48 6.67
N ASP A 135 15.83 -11.15 7.27
CA ASP A 135 16.38 -10.81 8.57
C ASP A 135 17.82 -10.28 8.46
N GLY A 136 18.47 -10.55 7.32
CA GLY A 136 19.86 -10.11 7.13
C GLY A 136 20.41 -10.27 5.72
N VAL A 137 21.64 -9.82 5.60
CA VAL A 137 22.46 -9.94 4.40
C VAL A 137 23.82 -10.49 4.78
N LYS A 138 24.20 -11.60 4.19
CA LYS A 138 25.53 -12.19 4.34
C LYS A 138 26.41 -11.87 3.13
N VAL A 139 27.60 -11.41 3.40
CA VAL A 139 28.62 -11.11 2.37
C VAL A 139 29.68 -12.21 2.40
N ASN A 140 30.11 -12.64 1.23
CA ASN A 140 31.21 -13.59 1.15
C ASN A 140 32.56 -12.87 1.38
N ALA A 141 33.03 -12.88 2.60
CA ALA A 141 34.23 -12.17 3.01
C ALA A 141 35.48 -12.65 2.26
N ASP A 142 35.63 -13.96 2.05
CA ASP A 142 36.79 -14.56 1.37
C ASP A 142 36.92 -14.03 -0.07
N LEU A 143 35.75 -13.88 -0.77
CA LEU A 143 35.73 -13.32 -2.13
C LEU A 143 36.10 -11.83 -2.14
N LEU A 144 35.65 -11.05 -1.16
CA LEU A 144 35.96 -9.63 -1.07
C LEU A 144 37.47 -9.42 -0.66
N GLU A 145 38.05 -10.36 0.06
CA GLU A 145 39.45 -10.33 0.38
C GLU A 145 40.34 -10.73 -0.81
N ALA A 146 39.87 -11.68 -1.60
CA ALA A 146 40.55 -12.12 -2.83
C ALA A 146 40.46 -11.07 -3.96
N ASN A 147 39.35 -10.35 -4.06
CA ASN A 147 39.14 -9.31 -5.08
C ASN A 147 38.87 -7.96 -4.42
N LYS A 148 39.87 -7.08 -4.43
CA LYS A 148 39.82 -5.74 -3.78
C LYS A 148 38.94 -4.72 -4.48
N ASP A 149 38.40 -5.04 -5.68
CA ASP A 149 37.42 -4.19 -6.37
C ASP A 149 36.08 -4.15 -5.62
N TYR A 150 35.74 -5.22 -4.88
CA TYR A 150 34.57 -5.26 -4.02
C TYR A 150 34.80 -4.52 -2.72
N ASN A 151 33.96 -3.52 -2.46
CA ASN A 151 33.98 -2.75 -1.20
C ASN A 151 32.66 -2.90 -0.48
N ILE A 152 32.67 -3.29 0.79
CA ILE A 152 31.46 -3.43 1.61
C ILE A 152 30.63 -2.14 1.69
N LYS A 153 31.23 -0.97 1.53
CA LYS A 153 30.55 0.32 1.52
C LYS A 153 29.64 0.50 0.28
N ASP A 154 29.91 -0.27 -0.79
CA ASP A 154 29.13 -0.25 -2.02
C ASP A 154 27.98 -1.24 -2.03
N LEU A 155 27.87 -2.08 -0.98
CA LEU A 155 26.73 -2.97 -0.79
C LEU A 155 25.46 -2.16 -0.67
N SER A 156 24.48 -2.49 -1.50
CA SER A 156 23.12 -1.95 -1.42
C SER A 156 22.09 -3.06 -1.58
N VAL A 157 20.91 -2.82 -1.03
CA VAL A 157 19.77 -3.73 -1.17
C VAL A 157 18.53 -2.86 -1.35
N ASP A 158 17.98 -2.87 -2.56
CA ASP A 158 16.75 -2.16 -2.85
C ASP A 158 15.54 -3.04 -2.55
N VAL A 159 14.49 -2.41 -2.04
CA VAL A 159 13.24 -3.08 -1.69
C VAL A 159 12.09 -2.38 -2.40
N PHE A 160 11.33 -3.14 -3.15
CA PHE A 160 10.15 -2.69 -3.88
C PHE A 160 8.93 -3.39 -3.30
N THR A 161 7.98 -2.62 -2.78
CA THR A 161 6.71 -3.15 -2.28
C THR A 161 5.58 -2.72 -3.20
N ASP A 162 4.81 -3.70 -3.66
CA ASP A 162 3.58 -3.47 -4.40
C ASP A 162 2.40 -4.00 -3.61
N SER A 163 1.23 -3.40 -3.83
CA SER A 163 0.00 -3.86 -3.19
C SER A 163 -1.23 -3.66 -4.07
N ILE A 164 -2.25 -4.47 -3.83
CA ILE A 164 -3.55 -4.41 -4.49
C ILE A 164 -4.62 -4.45 -3.42
N ILE A 165 -5.60 -3.54 -3.49
CA ILE A 165 -6.74 -3.51 -2.57
C ILE A 165 -7.49 -4.84 -2.66
N HIS A 166 -7.75 -5.44 -1.50
CA HIS A 166 -8.61 -6.59 -1.35
C HIS A 166 -10.04 -6.15 -1.04
N LEU A 167 -11.01 -6.63 -1.80
CA LEU A 167 -12.43 -6.49 -1.50
C LEU A 167 -12.90 -7.70 -0.69
N ASP A 168 -13.61 -7.45 0.41
CA ASP A 168 -14.08 -8.52 1.30
C ASP A 168 -15.05 -9.45 0.56
N ASN A 169 -14.63 -10.70 0.36
CA ASN A 169 -15.40 -11.72 -0.36
C ASN A 169 -16.71 -12.07 0.34
N ASN A 170 -16.83 -11.82 1.65
CA ASN A 170 -18.03 -12.10 2.42
C ASN A 170 -19.11 -11.03 2.29
N LYS A 171 -18.75 -9.83 1.83
CA LYS A 171 -19.69 -8.70 1.67
C LYS A 171 -20.46 -8.74 0.35
N ASN A 172 -19.83 -9.26 -0.69
CA ASN A 172 -20.43 -9.39 -2.02
C ASN A 172 -19.78 -10.57 -2.74
N SER A 173 -20.59 -11.47 -3.30
CA SER A 173 -20.12 -12.65 -4.05
C SER A 173 -19.26 -12.31 -5.28
N GLU A 174 -19.47 -11.13 -5.87
CA GLU A 174 -18.69 -10.63 -7.01
C GLU A 174 -17.27 -10.21 -6.61
N ASN A 175 -17.03 -9.88 -5.33
CA ASN A 175 -15.73 -9.37 -4.88
C ASN A 175 -14.59 -10.36 -5.15
N LYS A 176 -14.85 -11.66 -5.01
CA LYS A 176 -13.86 -12.70 -5.32
C LYS A 176 -13.42 -12.65 -6.78
N GLN A 177 -14.38 -12.48 -7.70
CA GLN A 177 -14.09 -12.34 -9.13
C GLN A 177 -13.27 -11.06 -9.39
N ILE A 178 -13.70 -9.94 -8.82
CA ILE A 178 -13.00 -8.65 -8.98
C ILE A 178 -11.58 -8.72 -8.43
N ASN A 179 -11.35 -9.34 -7.27
CA ASN A 179 -10.03 -9.54 -6.69
C ASN A 179 -9.13 -10.35 -7.64
N ASN A 180 -9.62 -11.48 -8.14
CA ASN A 180 -8.87 -12.32 -9.08
C ASN A 180 -8.55 -11.59 -10.39
N ASP A 181 -9.50 -10.84 -10.95
CA ASP A 181 -9.28 -10.07 -12.17
C ASP A 181 -8.21 -8.99 -12.00
N ARG A 182 -8.20 -8.31 -10.84
CA ARG A 182 -7.17 -7.34 -10.48
C ARG A 182 -5.79 -8.00 -10.35
N LEU A 183 -5.70 -9.10 -9.60
CA LEU A 183 -4.45 -9.84 -9.40
C LEU A 183 -3.91 -10.36 -10.73
N LYS A 184 -4.77 -10.96 -11.57
CA LYS A 184 -4.40 -11.47 -12.89
C LYS A 184 -3.93 -10.36 -13.83
N LYS A 185 -4.64 -9.23 -13.87
CA LYS A 185 -4.31 -8.10 -14.73
C LYS A 185 -3.02 -7.40 -14.33
N THR A 186 -2.77 -7.27 -13.01
CA THR A 186 -1.66 -6.45 -12.49
C THR A 186 -0.43 -7.29 -12.18
N TRP A 187 -0.61 -8.47 -11.58
CA TRP A 187 0.50 -9.31 -11.13
C TRP A 187 0.62 -10.64 -11.86
N GLN A 188 -0.33 -10.96 -12.75
CA GLN A 188 -0.41 -12.22 -13.51
C GLN A 188 -0.51 -13.47 -12.61
N VAL A 189 -1.13 -13.34 -11.44
CA VAL A 189 -1.39 -14.41 -10.47
C VAL A 189 -2.86 -14.44 -10.10
N GLN A 190 -3.30 -15.52 -9.45
CA GLN A 190 -4.63 -15.66 -8.85
C GLN A 190 -4.53 -15.65 -7.33
N GLU A 191 -5.64 -15.42 -6.64
CA GLU A 191 -5.69 -15.45 -5.18
C GLU A 191 -5.21 -16.80 -4.62
N THR A 192 -5.58 -17.91 -5.25
CA THR A 192 -5.15 -19.28 -4.89
C THR A 192 -3.64 -19.53 -5.08
N ASP A 193 -2.98 -18.70 -5.88
CA ASP A 193 -1.52 -18.77 -6.02
C ASP A 193 -0.81 -18.14 -4.83
N ILE A 194 -1.49 -17.27 -4.09
CA ILE A 194 -0.93 -16.47 -2.99
C ILE A 194 -1.32 -17.05 -1.63
N LEU A 195 -2.63 -17.22 -1.39
CA LEU A 195 -3.23 -17.56 -0.08
C LEU A 195 -3.26 -19.07 0.23
#